data_74fdba842e117eeefb8f810d1dc5a311
#
_entry.id   74fdba842e117eeefb8f810d1dc5a311
#
_cell.length_a   1.000
_cell.length_b   1.000
_cell.length_c   1.000
_cell.angle_alpha   90.00
_cell.angle_beta   90.00
_cell.angle_gamma   90.00
#
_symmetry.space_group_name_H-M   'P 1'
#
loop_
_entity.id
_entity.type
_entity.pdbx_description
1 polymer ?
#
loop_
_entity_poly.entity_id
_entity_poly.type
_entity_poly.pdbx_seq_one_letter_code
_entity_poly.pdbx_strand_id
1 'polypeptide(L)'
;MGVFSLAGRDVVVRSWSKAAGRGWAVHIPADGWEGGVPLAIQSCGIVHGTEIQIMLPPAWDEQLGSALRLAAQYFPLPVHFEGAQLPREDFLAGADQIEEWEGCRIGIFHDGTMEAVHTPRINFHGVTVASRLPALSEIEKPLNWRVRVDIVDAPALQLVLPARKEMVENDALCRLREAAEIALYRAICREKSHRLSYEAWARARDLGIALPEADRWLNAWTPNIADTSNRYQGAAIRSGPMIIMSDHEPDIEQALARALANETPLGGPLVHENRDFEDYRWYDELPRLLSCSFTVQRDGVLHRYADDIALPEEFESGPVENISAEILLRSGGPSPAEPTIYRVPTDMLV
;
A
#
# COMPACT_ATOMS: atom_id res chain seq x y z
N MET A 1 -6.13 -20.75 28.36
CA MET A 1 -5.12 -19.72 28.53
C MET A 1 -5.59 -18.46 29.23
N GLY A 2 -6.86 -18.06 29.15
CA GLY A 2 -7.38 -16.93 29.91
C GLY A 2 -7.17 -17.03 31.42
N VAL A 3 -7.10 -18.24 31.96
CA VAL A 3 -6.88 -18.49 33.40
C VAL A 3 -5.50 -18.02 33.87
N PHE A 4 -4.44 -18.12 33.05
CA PHE A 4 -3.09 -17.68 33.46
C PHE A 4 -2.96 -16.14 33.59
N SER A 5 -3.85 -15.37 32.96
CA SER A 5 -3.88 -13.91 33.16
C SER A 5 -4.40 -13.52 34.55
N LEU A 6 -4.91 -14.48 35.29
CA LEU A 6 -5.42 -14.34 36.65
C LEU A 6 -4.41 -14.82 37.70
N ALA A 7 -3.21 -15.25 37.29
CA ALA A 7 -2.17 -15.71 38.19
C ALA A 7 -1.85 -14.67 39.28
N GLY A 8 -1.63 -15.14 40.51
CA GLY A 8 -1.43 -14.29 41.68
C GLY A 8 -2.72 -13.68 42.26
N ARG A 9 -3.89 -14.08 41.78
CA ARG A 9 -5.21 -13.63 42.29
C ARG A 9 -5.94 -14.80 42.93
N ASP A 10 -6.85 -14.47 43.83
CA ASP A 10 -7.84 -15.39 44.38
C ASP A 10 -8.99 -15.55 43.37
N VAL A 11 -9.18 -16.77 42.85
CA VAL A 11 -10.11 -17.06 41.77
C VAL A 11 -10.98 -18.26 42.11
N VAL A 12 -12.28 -18.13 41.90
CA VAL A 12 -13.22 -19.26 41.93
C VAL A 12 -13.72 -19.50 40.50
N VAL A 13 -13.52 -20.72 40.00
CA VAL A 13 -14.04 -21.15 38.70
C VAL A 13 -15.13 -22.19 38.92
N ARG A 14 -16.32 -21.99 38.36
CA ARG A 14 -17.41 -22.96 38.30
C ARG A 14 -17.71 -23.27 36.84
N SER A 15 -17.84 -24.54 36.49
CA SER A 15 -18.10 -24.92 35.11
C SER A 15 -18.98 -26.15 35.01
N TRP A 16 -19.94 -26.13 34.09
CA TRP A 16 -20.76 -27.27 33.76
C TRP A 16 -20.07 -28.18 32.74
N SER A 17 -20.01 -29.48 33.06
CA SER A 17 -19.50 -30.47 32.12
C SER A 17 -20.69 -31.21 31.46
N LYS A 18 -20.87 -31.01 30.15
CA LYS A 18 -21.88 -31.69 29.37
C LYS A 18 -21.69 -33.21 29.39
N ALA A 19 -20.44 -33.66 29.33
CA ALA A 19 -20.10 -35.09 29.33
C ALA A 19 -20.42 -35.75 30.70
N ALA A 20 -20.18 -35.05 31.81
CA ALA A 20 -20.44 -35.56 33.16
C ALA A 20 -21.86 -35.26 33.66
N GLY A 21 -22.63 -34.41 32.98
CA GLY A 21 -23.99 -34.03 33.38
C GLY A 21 -24.06 -33.30 34.73
N ARG A 22 -22.98 -32.67 35.15
CA ARG A 22 -22.88 -31.98 36.45
C ARG A 22 -21.88 -30.83 36.45
N GLY A 23 -22.05 -29.94 37.43
CA GLY A 23 -21.16 -28.77 37.67
C GLY A 23 -20.01 -29.10 38.62
N TRP A 24 -18.90 -28.42 38.36
CA TRP A 24 -17.68 -28.49 39.12
C TRP A 24 -17.22 -27.10 39.55
N ALA A 25 -16.61 -26.99 40.71
CA ALA A 25 -15.99 -25.77 41.22
C ALA A 25 -14.56 -26.03 41.67
N VAL A 26 -13.69 -25.06 41.42
CA VAL A 26 -12.33 -25.04 41.95
C VAL A 26 -12.06 -23.64 42.49
N HIS A 27 -11.46 -23.58 43.69
CA HIS A 27 -10.91 -22.35 44.26
C HIS A 27 -9.40 -22.38 44.10
N ILE A 28 -8.86 -21.35 43.49
CA ILE A 28 -7.41 -21.16 43.29
C ILE A 28 -7.01 -19.94 44.11
N PRO A 29 -6.40 -20.11 45.28
CA PRO A 29 -5.91 -19.00 46.11
C PRO A 29 -4.78 -18.26 45.42
N ALA A 30 -4.53 -17.03 45.80
CA ALA A 30 -3.53 -16.17 45.16
C ALA A 30 -2.10 -16.79 45.18
N ASP A 31 -1.75 -17.49 46.20
CA ASP A 31 -0.48 -18.23 46.38
C ASP A 31 -0.49 -19.64 45.75
N GLY A 32 -1.65 -20.12 45.35
CA GLY A 32 -1.81 -21.47 44.76
C GLY A 32 -1.36 -21.59 43.30
N TRP A 33 -1.02 -20.47 42.64
CA TRP A 33 -0.64 -20.46 41.23
C TRP A 33 0.80 -21.00 40.97
N GLU A 34 1.69 -20.85 41.92
CA GLU A 34 3.11 -21.19 41.79
C GLU A 34 3.50 -22.49 42.53
N GLY A 35 2.68 -22.95 43.44
CA GLY A 35 3.06 -23.92 44.43
C GLY A 35 2.96 -25.40 44.04
N GLY A 36 2.41 -25.75 42.87
CA GLY A 36 2.18 -27.15 42.48
C GLY A 36 1.28 -27.94 43.47
N VAL A 37 0.54 -27.24 44.34
CA VAL A 37 -0.35 -27.86 45.35
C VAL A 37 -1.61 -28.36 44.64
N PRO A 38 -2.03 -29.62 44.83
CA PRO A 38 -3.26 -30.13 44.26
C PRO A 38 -4.48 -29.32 44.75
N LEU A 39 -5.25 -28.77 43.81
CA LEU A 39 -6.46 -28.04 44.12
C LEU A 39 -7.65 -29.01 44.23
N ALA A 40 -8.49 -28.83 45.24
CA ALA A 40 -9.68 -29.63 45.45
C ALA A 40 -10.77 -29.20 44.44
N ILE A 41 -11.21 -30.12 43.59
CA ILE A 41 -12.36 -29.93 42.69
C ILE A 41 -13.59 -30.47 43.40
N GLN A 42 -14.62 -29.64 43.53
CA GLN A 42 -15.86 -29.95 44.23
C GLN A 42 -17.03 -29.92 43.27
N SER A 43 -18.08 -30.71 43.53
CA SER A 43 -19.34 -30.61 42.87
C SER A 43 -20.07 -29.33 43.24
N CYS A 44 -20.70 -28.65 42.28
CA CYS A 44 -21.49 -27.44 42.51
C CYS A 44 -22.78 -27.43 41.68
N GLY A 45 -23.70 -26.52 42.04
CA GLY A 45 -25.02 -26.42 41.44
C GLY A 45 -25.13 -25.68 40.11
N ILE A 46 -24.02 -25.31 39.45
CA ILE A 46 -24.08 -24.71 38.13
C ILE A 46 -24.64 -25.72 37.11
N VAL A 47 -25.58 -25.30 36.27
CA VAL A 47 -26.28 -26.16 35.30
C VAL A 47 -25.93 -25.88 33.85
N HIS A 48 -25.20 -24.84 33.56
CA HIS A 48 -24.70 -24.50 32.22
C HIS A 48 -23.54 -23.49 32.29
N GLY A 49 -22.69 -23.46 31.26
CA GLY A 49 -21.64 -22.47 31.07
C GLY A 49 -20.47 -22.58 32.03
N THR A 50 -19.71 -21.49 32.11
CA THR A 50 -18.58 -21.32 33.02
C THR A 50 -18.69 -19.95 33.69
N GLU A 51 -18.52 -19.92 35.00
CA GLU A 51 -18.46 -18.72 35.83
C GLU A 51 -17.05 -18.56 36.39
N ILE A 52 -16.47 -17.38 36.30
CA ILE A 52 -15.19 -17.03 36.91
C ILE A 52 -15.42 -15.84 37.84
N GLN A 53 -15.15 -16.03 39.09
CA GLN A 53 -15.27 -15.01 40.12
C GLN A 53 -13.88 -14.58 40.60
N ILE A 54 -13.63 -13.26 40.55
CA ILE A 54 -12.37 -12.65 41.00
C ILE A 54 -12.68 -11.37 41.79
N MET A 55 -11.78 -11.03 42.72
CA MET A 55 -11.79 -9.70 43.32
C MET A 55 -11.19 -8.69 42.35
N LEU A 56 -11.94 -7.67 41.99
CA LEU A 56 -11.46 -6.60 41.10
C LEU A 56 -10.51 -5.67 41.85
N PRO A 57 -9.32 -5.39 41.30
CA PRO A 57 -8.47 -4.33 41.82
C PRO A 57 -9.15 -2.98 41.69
N PRO A 58 -9.09 -2.08 42.73
CA PRO A 58 -9.70 -0.75 42.66
C PRO A 58 -9.26 0.07 41.41
N ALA A 59 -8.02 -0.11 40.96
CA ALA A 59 -7.50 0.57 39.76
C ALA A 59 -8.17 0.14 38.44
N TRP A 60 -8.96 -0.92 38.44
CA TRP A 60 -9.67 -1.40 37.25
C TRP A 60 -11.10 -0.84 37.14
N ASP A 61 -11.65 -0.34 38.24
CA ASP A 61 -13.06 0.04 38.32
C ASP A 61 -13.43 1.07 37.23
N GLU A 62 -12.60 2.08 37.04
CA GLU A 62 -12.83 3.12 36.03
C GLU A 62 -12.58 2.65 34.58
N GLN A 63 -11.71 1.67 34.40
CA GLN A 63 -11.25 1.24 33.06
C GLN A 63 -11.98 0.00 32.53
N LEU A 64 -12.63 -0.77 33.39
CA LEU A 64 -13.22 -2.06 33.04
C LEU A 64 -14.27 -1.94 31.94
N GLY A 65 -15.17 -0.98 32.02
CA GLY A 65 -16.22 -0.79 31.05
C GLY A 65 -15.70 -0.41 29.67
N SER A 66 -14.66 0.42 29.58
CA SER A 66 -14.03 0.79 28.29
C SER A 66 -13.27 -0.37 27.70
N ALA A 67 -12.51 -1.12 28.52
CA ALA A 67 -11.77 -2.31 28.07
C ALA A 67 -12.72 -3.42 27.56
N LEU A 68 -13.86 -3.62 28.23
CA LEU A 68 -14.87 -4.59 27.78
C LEU A 68 -15.56 -4.16 26.49
N ARG A 69 -15.86 -2.88 26.30
CA ARG A 69 -16.41 -2.38 25.02
C ARG A 69 -15.43 -2.62 23.87
N LEU A 70 -14.16 -2.30 24.07
CA LEU A 70 -13.13 -2.55 23.07
C LEU A 70 -12.99 -4.03 22.74
N ALA A 71 -13.00 -4.91 23.76
CA ALA A 71 -12.92 -6.36 23.57
C ALA A 71 -14.18 -6.95 22.91
N ALA A 72 -15.34 -6.35 23.15
CA ALA A 72 -16.62 -6.78 22.58
C ALA A 72 -16.82 -6.32 21.14
N GLN A 73 -16.13 -5.27 20.71
CA GLN A 73 -16.38 -4.55 19.44
C GLN A 73 -16.49 -5.47 18.25
N TYR A 74 -15.56 -6.40 18.10
CA TYR A 74 -15.53 -7.35 16.97
C TYR A 74 -15.69 -8.81 17.42
N PHE A 75 -16.10 -9.03 18.69
CA PHE A 75 -16.26 -10.39 19.21
C PHE A 75 -17.47 -11.08 18.58
N PRO A 76 -17.37 -12.36 18.11
CA PRO A 76 -18.44 -12.98 17.35
C PRO A 76 -19.70 -13.29 18.15
N LEU A 77 -19.60 -13.40 19.48
CA LEU A 77 -20.71 -13.70 20.37
C LEU A 77 -21.19 -12.43 21.11
N PRO A 78 -22.49 -12.40 21.55
CA PRO A 78 -22.97 -11.30 22.39
C PRO A 78 -22.18 -11.22 23.70
N VAL A 79 -21.72 -10.02 24.04
CA VAL A 79 -21.07 -9.70 25.32
C VAL A 79 -22.01 -8.81 26.13
N HIS A 80 -22.22 -9.14 27.41
CA HIS A 80 -23.05 -8.36 28.31
C HIS A 80 -22.17 -7.80 29.44
N PHE A 81 -22.41 -6.56 29.82
CA PHE A 81 -21.77 -5.90 30.94
C PHE A 81 -22.85 -5.21 31.78
N GLU A 82 -22.89 -5.50 33.08
CA GLU A 82 -23.92 -4.99 34.01
C GLU A 82 -25.37 -5.21 33.52
N GLY A 83 -25.62 -6.37 32.92
CA GLY A 83 -26.92 -6.77 32.37
C GLY A 83 -27.28 -6.17 31.01
N ALA A 84 -26.49 -5.22 30.47
CA ALA A 84 -26.70 -4.64 29.15
C ALA A 84 -25.79 -5.30 28.10
N GLN A 85 -26.33 -5.56 26.92
CA GLN A 85 -25.54 -6.06 25.82
C GLN A 85 -24.65 -4.93 25.27
N LEU A 86 -23.34 -5.20 25.14
CA LEU A 86 -22.39 -4.27 24.53
C LEU A 86 -22.57 -4.19 23.02
N PRO A 87 -22.37 -3.02 22.41
CA PRO A 87 -22.45 -2.86 20.97
C PRO A 87 -21.34 -3.67 20.26
N ARG A 88 -21.68 -4.19 19.10
CA ARG A 88 -20.74 -4.90 18.20
C ARG A 88 -20.74 -4.23 16.85
N GLU A 89 -19.60 -4.30 16.20
CA GLU A 89 -19.39 -3.78 14.85
C GLU A 89 -18.95 -4.91 13.91
N ASP A 90 -19.22 -4.76 12.62
CA ASP A 90 -18.63 -5.65 11.62
C ASP A 90 -17.19 -5.16 11.34
N PHE A 91 -16.21 -6.03 11.50
CA PHE A 91 -14.79 -5.70 11.25
C PHE A 91 -14.54 -5.30 9.79
N LEU A 92 -15.37 -5.76 8.88
CA LEU A 92 -15.32 -5.45 7.45
C LEU A 92 -16.33 -4.36 7.05
N ALA A 93 -16.91 -3.64 7.99
CA ALA A 93 -17.82 -2.55 7.66
C ALA A 93 -17.14 -1.53 6.73
N GLY A 94 -17.85 -1.15 5.65
CA GLY A 94 -17.34 -0.22 4.64
C GLY A 94 -16.41 -0.86 3.60
N ALA A 95 -16.25 -2.19 3.59
CA ALA A 95 -15.57 -2.87 2.50
C ALA A 95 -16.36 -2.73 1.19
N ASP A 96 -15.68 -2.40 0.09
CA ASP A 96 -16.29 -2.35 -1.25
C ASP A 96 -16.70 -3.73 -1.74
N GLN A 97 -15.94 -4.75 -1.32
CA GLN A 97 -16.18 -6.15 -1.63
C GLN A 97 -15.78 -7.04 -0.47
N ILE A 98 -16.48 -8.18 -0.32
CA ILE A 98 -16.13 -9.22 0.64
C ILE A 98 -16.10 -10.55 -0.11
N GLU A 99 -15.02 -11.32 0.03
CA GLU A 99 -14.86 -12.67 -0.47
C GLU A 99 -14.68 -13.65 0.70
N GLU A 100 -15.32 -14.83 0.58
CA GLU A 100 -15.15 -15.92 1.54
C GLU A 100 -14.00 -16.83 1.10
N TRP A 101 -13.14 -17.21 2.05
CA TRP A 101 -12.02 -18.10 1.78
C TRP A 101 -11.65 -18.92 3.02
N GLU A 102 -11.72 -20.25 2.94
CA GLU A 102 -11.31 -21.22 3.99
C GLU A 102 -11.66 -20.82 5.43
N GLY A 103 -12.91 -20.38 5.65
CA GLY A 103 -13.37 -19.92 6.98
C GLY A 103 -12.96 -18.52 7.38
N CYS A 104 -12.47 -17.73 6.42
CA CYS A 104 -12.16 -16.30 6.56
C CYS A 104 -13.07 -15.47 5.64
N ARG A 105 -13.37 -14.25 6.06
CA ARG A 105 -13.97 -13.21 5.25
C ARG A 105 -12.88 -12.19 4.89
N ILE A 106 -12.65 -11.95 3.62
CA ILE A 106 -11.64 -11.04 3.09
C ILE A 106 -12.35 -9.79 2.58
N GLY A 107 -12.21 -8.67 3.27
CA GLY A 107 -12.76 -7.37 2.87
C GLY A 107 -11.74 -6.54 2.10
N ILE A 108 -12.14 -6.04 0.94
CA ILE A 108 -11.35 -5.17 0.08
C ILE A 108 -11.86 -3.74 0.22
N PHE A 109 -10.94 -2.80 0.42
CA PHE A 109 -11.20 -1.37 0.58
C PHE A 109 -10.42 -0.59 -0.46
N HIS A 110 -11.09 0.34 -1.12
CA HIS A 110 -10.48 1.23 -2.10
C HIS A 110 -10.73 2.68 -1.71
N ASP A 111 -9.87 3.23 -0.88
CA ASP A 111 -10.02 4.57 -0.34
C ASP A 111 -8.67 5.30 -0.17
N GLY A 112 -8.75 6.59 0.12
CA GLY A 112 -7.58 7.47 0.34
C GLY A 112 -7.05 7.44 1.78
N THR A 113 -7.52 6.53 2.65
CA THR A 113 -7.10 6.50 4.03
C THR A 113 -5.66 6.00 4.16
N MET A 114 -4.79 6.82 4.71
CA MET A 114 -3.46 6.40 5.12
C MET A 114 -3.56 5.66 6.44
N GLU A 115 -3.46 4.33 6.41
CA GLU A 115 -3.41 3.54 7.63
C GLU A 115 -2.01 3.57 8.26
N ALA A 116 -1.96 3.75 9.58
CA ALA A 116 -0.71 3.58 10.31
C ALA A 116 -0.22 2.12 10.21
N VAL A 117 1.10 1.92 10.26
CA VAL A 117 1.74 0.59 10.13
C VAL A 117 1.17 -0.43 11.12
N HIS A 118 0.70 0.03 12.27
CA HIS A 118 0.15 -0.81 13.34
C HIS A 118 -1.38 -0.92 13.33
N THR A 119 -2.05 -0.40 12.30
CA THR A 119 -3.51 -0.54 12.19
C THR A 119 -3.87 -2.02 12.10
N PRO A 120 -4.76 -2.54 12.97
CA PRO A 120 -5.16 -3.95 12.90
C PRO A 120 -5.84 -4.28 11.58
N ARG A 121 -5.34 -5.30 10.90
CA ARG A 121 -5.87 -5.76 9.61
C ARG A 121 -6.49 -7.15 9.66
N ILE A 122 -6.31 -7.88 10.76
CA ILE A 122 -6.92 -9.17 10.98
C ILE A 122 -7.73 -9.12 12.27
N ASN A 123 -8.97 -9.57 12.22
CA ASN A 123 -9.77 -9.93 13.39
C ASN A 123 -9.72 -11.44 13.58
N PHE A 124 -9.26 -11.89 14.73
CA PHE A 124 -9.23 -13.29 15.12
C PHE A 124 -10.18 -13.50 16.30
N HIS A 125 -11.46 -13.77 16.02
CA HIS A 125 -12.49 -13.98 17.05
C HIS A 125 -12.56 -12.83 18.09
N GLY A 126 -12.50 -11.58 17.65
CA GLY A 126 -12.53 -10.39 18.52
C GLY A 126 -11.15 -9.90 18.98
N VAL A 127 -10.08 -10.65 18.71
CA VAL A 127 -8.72 -10.18 18.92
C VAL A 127 -8.18 -9.60 17.62
N THR A 128 -8.00 -8.29 17.58
CA THR A 128 -7.47 -7.63 16.39
C THR A 128 -5.94 -7.58 16.44
N VAL A 129 -5.31 -7.91 15.32
CA VAL A 129 -3.86 -7.95 15.20
C VAL A 129 -3.37 -7.18 13.97
N ALA A 130 -2.24 -6.50 14.12
CA ALA A 130 -1.51 -5.96 12.99
C ALA A 130 -0.80 -7.13 12.28
N SER A 131 -1.06 -7.27 10.99
CA SER A 131 -0.39 -8.25 10.14
C SER A 131 -0.13 -7.63 8.76
N ARG A 132 0.96 -8.04 8.14
CA ARG A 132 1.24 -7.65 6.76
C ARG A 132 0.28 -8.40 5.84
N LEU A 133 -0.69 -7.68 5.33
CA LEU A 133 -1.57 -8.12 4.26
C LEU A 133 -1.25 -7.34 2.98
N PRO A 134 -1.59 -7.87 1.81
CA PRO A 134 -1.41 -7.19 0.54
C PRO A 134 -2.07 -5.81 0.53
N ALA A 135 -1.42 -4.89 -0.15
CA ALA A 135 -1.97 -3.58 -0.47
C ALA A 135 -1.34 -3.13 -1.79
N LEU A 136 -2.08 -2.43 -2.61
CA LEU A 136 -1.63 -1.91 -3.89
C LEU A 136 -1.96 -0.42 -3.99
N SER A 137 -1.01 0.33 -4.52
CA SER A 137 -1.22 1.73 -4.89
C SER A 137 -1.31 1.83 -6.39
N GLU A 138 -2.13 2.73 -6.89
CA GLU A 138 -2.15 3.08 -8.29
C GLU A 138 -1.33 4.36 -8.51
N ILE A 139 -0.64 4.42 -9.64
CA ILE A 139 0.22 5.56 -10.00
C ILE A 139 -0.63 6.84 -10.03
N GLU A 140 -0.19 7.83 -9.26
CA GLU A 140 -0.82 9.15 -9.14
C GLU A 140 -2.33 9.14 -8.82
N LYS A 141 -2.81 8.10 -8.18
CA LYS A 141 -4.12 8.10 -7.54
C LYS A 141 -3.95 8.24 -6.02
N PRO A 142 -4.77 9.07 -5.36
CA PRO A 142 -4.75 9.17 -3.90
C PRO A 142 -5.39 7.96 -3.22
N LEU A 143 -5.98 7.06 -3.98
CA LEU A 143 -6.68 5.87 -3.50
C LEU A 143 -5.75 4.67 -3.48
N ASN A 144 -5.84 3.90 -2.42
CA ASN A 144 -5.08 2.67 -2.24
C ASN A 144 -6.03 1.49 -2.08
N TRP A 145 -5.63 0.35 -2.64
CA TRP A 145 -6.30 -0.93 -2.45
C TRP A 145 -5.75 -1.61 -1.21
N ARG A 146 -6.62 -1.97 -0.28
CA ARG A 146 -6.25 -2.55 1.01
C ARG A 146 -7.14 -3.73 1.35
N VAL A 147 -6.62 -4.62 2.19
CA VAL A 147 -7.33 -5.80 2.65
C VAL A 147 -7.41 -5.80 4.17
N ARG A 148 -8.58 -6.20 4.69
CA ARG A 148 -8.77 -6.67 6.07
C ARG A 148 -9.36 -8.08 6.05
N VAL A 149 -9.03 -8.88 7.04
CA VAL A 149 -9.49 -10.25 7.15
C VAL A 149 -10.19 -10.48 8.48
N ASP A 150 -11.41 -11.04 8.42
CA ASP A 150 -12.14 -11.50 9.58
C ASP A 150 -12.12 -13.04 9.61
N ILE A 151 -11.43 -13.61 10.60
CA ILE A 151 -11.28 -15.07 10.75
C ILE A 151 -12.47 -15.59 11.54
N VAL A 152 -13.30 -16.39 10.88
CA VAL A 152 -14.55 -16.95 11.46
C VAL A 152 -14.35 -18.39 11.93
N ASP A 153 -13.83 -19.27 11.06
CA ASP A 153 -13.61 -20.69 11.35
C ASP A 153 -12.44 -21.23 10.52
N ALA A 154 -11.22 -20.84 10.88
CA ALA A 154 -9.99 -21.26 10.20
C ALA A 154 -8.97 -21.80 11.23
N PRO A 155 -9.11 -23.06 11.68
CA PRO A 155 -8.31 -23.63 12.78
C PRO A 155 -6.81 -23.75 12.48
N ALA A 156 -6.41 -23.70 11.20
CA ALA A 156 -5.01 -23.70 10.79
C ALA A 156 -4.31 -22.36 11.03
N LEU A 157 -5.07 -21.27 11.18
CA LEU A 157 -4.55 -19.95 11.53
C LEU A 157 -4.49 -19.83 13.06
N GLN A 158 -3.38 -19.33 13.58
CA GLN A 158 -3.13 -19.30 15.01
C GLN A 158 -2.45 -17.99 15.43
N LEU A 159 -2.76 -17.54 16.65
CA LEU A 159 -2.08 -16.42 17.29
C LEU A 159 -0.84 -16.91 18.06
N VAL A 160 0.22 -16.09 18.05
CA VAL A 160 1.38 -16.32 18.90
C VAL A 160 1.00 -16.16 20.37
N LEU A 161 1.25 -17.20 21.15
CA LEU A 161 0.92 -17.24 22.58
C LEU A 161 2.15 -16.88 23.43
N PRO A 162 1.97 -16.26 24.59
CA PRO A 162 0.70 -15.87 25.23
C PRO A 162 0.16 -14.49 24.82
N ALA A 163 0.98 -13.67 24.16
CA ALA A 163 0.68 -12.26 23.92
C ALA A 163 -0.50 -12.00 22.98
N ARG A 164 -0.76 -12.90 22.02
CA ARG A 164 -1.83 -12.79 21.02
C ARG A 164 -1.80 -11.49 20.21
N LYS A 165 -0.62 -10.93 19.97
CA LYS A 165 -0.43 -9.68 19.24
C LYS A 165 -0.05 -9.90 17.77
N GLU A 166 0.29 -11.14 17.43
CA GLU A 166 0.80 -11.53 16.12
C GLU A 166 0.21 -12.86 15.69
N MET A 167 0.16 -13.10 14.37
CA MET A 167 -0.17 -14.39 13.81
C MET A 167 1.07 -15.30 13.80
N VAL A 168 0.87 -16.61 13.94
CA VAL A 168 1.94 -17.58 13.72
C VAL A 168 2.27 -17.63 12.24
N GLU A 169 3.51 -17.38 11.88
CA GLU A 169 4.00 -17.53 10.51
C GLU A 169 4.04 -19.01 10.13
N ASN A 170 3.10 -19.43 9.28
CA ASN A 170 2.96 -20.80 8.81
C ASN A 170 2.36 -20.82 7.38
N ASP A 171 2.28 -22.00 6.77
CA ASP A 171 1.75 -22.17 5.42
C ASP A 171 0.29 -21.68 5.29
N ALA A 172 -0.51 -21.78 6.34
CA ALA A 172 -1.91 -21.29 6.31
C ALA A 172 -1.96 -19.77 6.20
N LEU A 173 -1.08 -19.06 6.93
CA LEU A 173 -0.99 -17.59 6.82
C LEU A 173 -0.42 -17.15 5.46
N CYS A 174 0.53 -17.91 4.90
CA CYS A 174 1.04 -17.64 3.56
C CYS A 174 -0.07 -17.79 2.52
N ARG A 175 -0.87 -18.88 2.57
CA ARG A 175 -2.02 -19.07 1.67
C ARG A 175 -3.10 -17.99 1.86
N LEU A 176 -3.35 -17.56 3.10
CA LEU A 176 -4.28 -16.46 3.35
C LEU A 176 -3.82 -15.17 2.68
N ARG A 177 -2.53 -14.85 2.77
CA ARG A 177 -1.95 -13.65 2.11
C ARG A 177 -2.09 -13.75 0.59
N GLU A 178 -1.83 -14.90 0.00
CA GLU A 178 -2.02 -15.13 -1.44
C GLU A 178 -3.49 -15.02 -1.85
N ALA A 179 -4.41 -15.62 -1.08
CA ALA A 179 -5.84 -15.48 -1.32
C ALA A 179 -6.31 -14.02 -1.22
N ALA A 180 -5.79 -13.27 -0.25
CA ALA A 180 -6.06 -11.84 -0.10
C ALA A 180 -5.52 -11.02 -1.28
N GLU A 181 -4.33 -11.36 -1.80
CA GLU A 181 -3.75 -10.74 -2.99
C GLU A 181 -4.61 -11.03 -4.23
N ILE A 182 -5.03 -12.27 -4.42
CA ILE A 182 -5.93 -12.67 -5.50
C ILE A 182 -7.27 -11.91 -5.42
N ALA A 183 -7.87 -11.83 -4.23
CA ALA A 183 -9.12 -11.10 -4.02
C ALA A 183 -8.99 -9.62 -4.38
N LEU A 184 -7.85 -9.01 -4.04
CA LEU A 184 -7.54 -7.62 -4.35
C LEU A 184 -7.44 -7.39 -5.87
N TYR A 185 -6.69 -8.23 -6.60
CA TYR A 185 -6.62 -8.14 -8.07
C TYR A 185 -7.96 -8.43 -8.75
N ARG A 186 -8.78 -9.32 -8.21
CA ARG A 186 -10.14 -9.54 -8.70
C ARG A 186 -11.02 -8.30 -8.51
N ALA A 187 -10.84 -7.57 -7.42
CA ALA A 187 -11.55 -6.33 -7.19
C ALA A 187 -11.13 -5.27 -8.24
N ILE A 188 -9.83 -5.12 -8.48
CA ILE A 188 -9.32 -4.21 -9.52
C ILE A 188 -9.85 -4.62 -10.91
N CYS A 189 -9.93 -5.90 -11.21
CA CYS A 189 -10.47 -6.42 -12.49
C CYS A 189 -11.93 -6.01 -12.75
N ARG A 190 -12.71 -5.69 -11.70
CA ARG A 190 -14.10 -5.21 -11.82
C ARG A 190 -14.18 -3.72 -12.13
N GLU A 191 -13.09 -2.98 -11.91
CA GLU A 191 -12.99 -1.59 -12.32
C GLU A 191 -12.86 -1.49 -13.85
N LYS A 192 -13.29 -0.36 -14.40
CA LYS A 192 -13.19 -0.13 -15.86
C LYS A 192 -11.75 0.07 -16.33
N SER A 193 -10.90 0.51 -15.42
CA SER A 193 -9.51 0.84 -15.71
C SER A 193 -8.69 0.93 -14.43
N HIS A 194 -7.37 0.81 -14.56
CA HIS A 194 -6.44 0.94 -13.45
C HIS A 194 -5.14 1.63 -13.89
N ARG A 195 -4.34 2.04 -12.91
CA ARG A 195 -3.00 2.62 -13.10
C ARG A 195 -1.96 1.90 -12.23
N LEU A 196 -1.98 0.57 -12.23
CA LEU A 196 -0.96 -0.23 -11.54
C LEU A 196 0.40 -0.05 -12.24
N SER A 197 1.48 -0.21 -11.48
CA SER A 197 2.80 -0.40 -12.08
C SER A 197 2.82 -1.68 -12.92
N TYR A 198 3.74 -1.76 -13.87
CA TYR A 198 3.90 -2.97 -14.67
C TYR A 198 4.21 -4.20 -13.80
N GLU A 199 5.03 -4.05 -12.77
CA GLU A 199 5.34 -5.13 -11.83
C GLU A 199 4.06 -5.69 -11.17
N ALA A 200 3.20 -4.80 -10.67
CA ALA A 200 1.94 -5.20 -10.05
C ALA A 200 0.97 -5.84 -11.05
N TRP A 201 0.92 -5.34 -12.28
CA TRP A 201 0.13 -5.93 -13.36
C TRP A 201 0.65 -7.32 -13.78
N ALA A 202 1.96 -7.46 -13.93
CA ALA A 202 2.60 -8.75 -14.24
C ALA A 202 2.32 -9.77 -13.13
N ARG A 203 2.39 -9.34 -11.86
CA ARG A 203 2.04 -10.18 -10.71
C ARG A 203 0.59 -10.68 -10.76
N ALA A 204 -0.38 -9.84 -11.16
CA ALA A 204 -1.76 -10.28 -11.37
C ALA A 204 -1.85 -11.40 -12.41
N ARG A 205 -1.13 -11.26 -13.51
CA ARG A 205 -1.05 -12.27 -14.57
C ARG A 205 -0.45 -13.59 -14.07
N ASP A 206 0.61 -13.53 -13.26
CA ASP A 206 1.23 -14.72 -12.66
C ASP A 206 0.28 -15.45 -11.71
N LEU A 207 -0.63 -14.71 -11.07
CA LEU A 207 -1.72 -15.26 -10.26
C LEU A 207 -2.94 -15.71 -11.09
N GLY A 208 -2.84 -15.69 -12.42
CA GLY A 208 -3.91 -16.11 -13.33
C GLY A 208 -5.05 -15.11 -13.50
N ILE A 209 -4.85 -13.85 -13.15
CA ILE A 209 -5.84 -12.78 -13.29
C ILE A 209 -5.50 -11.91 -14.48
N ALA A 210 -6.39 -11.92 -15.49
CA ALA A 210 -6.23 -11.11 -16.69
C ALA A 210 -6.76 -9.68 -16.46
N LEU A 211 -5.84 -8.74 -16.28
CA LEU A 211 -6.13 -7.32 -16.27
C LEU A 211 -5.83 -6.70 -17.64
N PRO A 212 -6.57 -5.67 -18.09
CA PRO A 212 -6.13 -4.86 -19.22
C PRO A 212 -4.80 -4.19 -18.89
N GLU A 213 -4.13 -3.62 -19.88
CA GLU A 213 -2.99 -2.73 -19.58
C GLU A 213 -3.48 -1.49 -18.83
N ALA A 214 -2.58 -0.90 -18.04
CA ALA A 214 -2.88 0.33 -17.31
C ALA A 214 -3.30 1.47 -18.25
N ASP A 215 -4.17 2.33 -17.75
CA ASP A 215 -4.54 3.56 -18.45
C ASP A 215 -3.30 4.42 -18.72
N ARG A 216 -3.27 5.01 -19.91
CA ARG A 216 -2.25 6.02 -20.22
C ARG A 216 -2.40 7.22 -19.31
N TRP A 217 -1.34 7.52 -18.60
CA TRP A 217 -1.31 8.63 -17.66
C TRP A 217 0.13 9.11 -17.47
N LEU A 218 0.49 10.18 -18.15
CA LEU A 218 1.80 10.81 -17.99
C LEU A 218 1.61 12.31 -17.77
N ASN A 219 2.45 12.88 -16.92
CA ASN A 219 2.41 14.31 -16.68
C ASN A 219 3.15 15.06 -17.79
N ALA A 220 2.55 16.12 -18.29
CA ALA A 220 3.22 17.02 -19.21
C ALA A 220 4.55 17.45 -18.61
N TRP A 221 5.59 17.38 -19.40
CA TRP A 221 6.90 17.81 -18.95
C TRP A 221 6.94 19.32 -18.66
N THR A 222 7.58 19.66 -17.57
CA THR A 222 7.92 21.03 -17.17
C THR A 222 9.37 21.03 -16.73
N PRO A 223 10.18 22.01 -17.14
CA PRO A 223 11.60 22.03 -16.84
C PRO A 223 11.84 22.11 -15.32
N ASN A 224 12.87 21.43 -14.86
CA ASN A 224 13.32 21.52 -13.47
C ASN A 224 13.89 22.91 -13.19
N ILE A 225 13.72 23.35 -11.94
CA ILE A 225 14.28 24.62 -11.46
C ILE A 225 15.30 24.28 -10.37
N ALA A 226 16.55 24.45 -10.65
CA ALA A 226 17.67 24.05 -9.79
C ALA A 226 17.51 22.57 -9.36
N ASP A 227 17.64 22.26 -8.08
CA ASP A 227 17.56 20.89 -7.55
C ASP A 227 16.13 20.39 -7.34
N THR A 228 15.12 21.11 -7.85
CA THR A 228 13.71 20.77 -7.62
C THR A 228 13.12 20.08 -8.85
N SER A 229 12.75 18.82 -8.71
CA SER A 229 12.03 18.09 -9.76
C SER A 229 10.59 18.56 -9.87
N ASN A 230 10.17 18.91 -11.08
CA ASN A 230 8.81 19.34 -11.42
C ASN A 230 7.93 18.20 -11.98
N ARG A 231 8.38 16.95 -11.86
CA ARG A 231 7.73 15.76 -12.46
C ARG A 231 6.21 15.66 -12.27
N TYR A 232 5.69 16.16 -11.16
CA TYR A 232 4.27 16.07 -10.81
C TYR A 232 3.49 17.39 -10.98
N GLN A 233 4.11 18.41 -11.52
CA GLN A 233 3.46 19.72 -11.66
C GLN A 233 2.72 19.90 -12.98
N GLY A 234 3.08 19.13 -14.02
CA GLY A 234 2.43 19.18 -15.30
C GLY A 234 1.03 18.59 -15.31
N ALA A 235 0.17 19.08 -16.18
CA ALA A 235 -1.16 18.49 -16.38
C ALA A 235 -1.04 17.06 -16.94
N ALA A 236 -1.89 16.17 -16.44
CA ALA A 236 -1.89 14.78 -16.91
C ALA A 236 -2.38 14.66 -18.37
N ILE A 237 -1.63 13.98 -19.22
CA ILE A 237 -1.96 13.65 -20.60
C ILE A 237 -2.35 12.17 -20.64
N ARG A 238 -3.55 11.91 -21.18
CA ARG A 238 -4.16 10.56 -21.18
C ARG A 238 -4.32 9.96 -22.58
N SER A 239 -4.16 10.76 -23.62
CA SER A 239 -4.37 10.32 -25.00
C SER A 239 -3.61 11.20 -25.98
N GLY A 240 -3.48 10.74 -27.22
CA GLY A 240 -2.78 11.44 -28.26
C GLY A 240 -1.28 11.12 -28.30
N PRO A 241 -0.53 11.80 -29.17
CA PRO A 241 0.91 11.65 -29.25
C PRO A 241 1.57 12.22 -28.00
N MET A 242 2.59 11.55 -27.50
CA MET A 242 3.42 11.94 -26.35
C MET A 242 4.86 11.54 -26.64
N ILE A 243 5.79 12.29 -26.09
CA ILE A 243 7.23 12.02 -26.23
C ILE A 243 7.82 11.98 -24.83
N ILE A 244 8.37 10.85 -24.46
CA ILE A 244 8.97 10.67 -23.14
C ILE A 244 10.28 11.45 -23.09
N MET A 245 10.46 12.21 -22.03
CA MET A 245 11.70 12.90 -21.70
C MET A 245 12.21 12.41 -20.36
N SER A 246 13.43 11.93 -20.34
CA SER A 246 14.18 11.65 -19.10
C SER A 246 14.67 12.95 -18.49
N ASP A 247 15.03 12.93 -17.21
CA ASP A 247 15.56 14.08 -16.51
C ASP A 247 16.95 14.45 -17.08
N HIS A 248 17.19 15.73 -17.27
CA HIS A 248 18.46 16.36 -17.66
C HIS A 248 18.89 17.37 -16.62
N GLU A 249 20.08 17.93 -16.79
CA GLU A 249 20.51 19.05 -15.96
C GLU A 249 19.52 20.23 -16.07
N PRO A 250 19.20 20.93 -14.97
CA PRO A 250 18.17 21.98 -14.98
C PRO A 250 18.39 23.06 -16.04
N ASP A 251 19.62 23.45 -16.29
CA ASP A 251 19.95 24.47 -17.29
C ASP A 251 19.64 23.99 -18.71
N ILE A 252 19.92 22.72 -19.00
CA ILE A 252 19.57 22.08 -20.29
C ILE A 252 18.06 22.04 -20.46
N GLU A 253 17.31 21.65 -19.40
CA GLU A 253 15.85 21.59 -19.45
C GLU A 253 15.23 22.97 -19.67
N GLN A 254 15.73 24.00 -18.98
CA GLN A 254 15.24 25.36 -19.11
C GLN A 254 15.55 25.94 -20.52
N ALA A 255 16.75 25.72 -21.01
CA ALA A 255 17.14 26.12 -22.36
C ALA A 255 16.31 25.39 -23.43
N LEU A 256 16.04 24.08 -23.25
CA LEU A 256 15.16 23.33 -24.15
C LEU A 256 13.72 23.86 -24.11
N ALA A 257 13.17 24.14 -22.93
CA ALA A 257 11.84 24.73 -22.80
C ALA A 257 11.74 26.06 -23.52
N ARG A 258 12.79 26.88 -23.45
CA ARG A 258 12.88 28.14 -24.18
C ARG A 258 12.91 27.95 -25.69
N ALA A 259 13.72 27.02 -26.19
CA ALA A 259 13.78 26.69 -27.61
C ALA A 259 12.42 26.20 -28.15
N LEU A 260 11.77 25.31 -27.42
CA LEU A 260 10.48 24.73 -27.82
C LEU A 260 9.28 25.71 -27.65
N ALA A 261 9.43 26.79 -26.87
CA ALA A 261 8.41 27.82 -26.77
C ALA A 261 8.21 28.61 -28.08
N ASN A 262 9.25 28.69 -28.91
CA ASN A 262 9.24 29.39 -30.19
C ASN A 262 8.87 28.46 -31.37
N GLU A 263 9.35 27.22 -31.32
CA GLU A 263 9.08 26.22 -32.36
C GLU A 263 8.85 24.84 -31.71
N THR A 264 7.82 24.12 -32.18
CA THR A 264 7.48 22.76 -31.73
C THR A 264 7.58 21.77 -32.88
N PRO A 265 8.81 21.41 -33.34
CA PRO A 265 8.98 20.48 -34.46
C PRO A 265 8.65 19.04 -34.08
N LEU A 266 8.47 18.77 -32.78
CA LEU A 266 8.20 17.45 -32.25
C LEU A 266 6.74 17.08 -32.49
N GLY A 267 6.45 15.84 -32.85
CA GLY A 267 5.12 15.35 -33.21
C GLY A 267 4.11 15.27 -32.05
N GLY A 268 4.47 15.71 -30.84
CA GLY A 268 3.62 15.72 -29.67
C GLY A 268 4.27 16.45 -28.49
N PRO A 269 3.53 16.66 -27.38
CA PRO A 269 4.06 17.24 -26.17
C PRO A 269 5.08 16.31 -25.50
N LEU A 270 6.08 16.91 -24.84
CA LEU A 270 6.95 16.19 -23.94
C LEU A 270 6.21 15.80 -22.66
N VAL A 271 6.49 14.62 -22.16
CA VAL A 271 5.98 14.09 -20.90
C VAL A 271 7.13 13.58 -20.04
N HIS A 272 6.97 13.68 -18.71
CA HIS A 272 7.96 13.12 -17.81
C HIS A 272 8.01 11.59 -17.92
N GLU A 273 9.21 11.03 -17.89
CA GLU A 273 9.41 9.61 -17.76
C GLU A 273 8.80 9.08 -16.46
N ASN A 274 8.13 7.93 -16.55
CA ASN A 274 7.65 7.22 -15.37
C ASN A 274 8.00 5.74 -15.51
N ARG A 275 9.01 5.30 -14.76
CA ARG A 275 9.54 3.93 -14.82
C ARG A 275 8.57 2.85 -14.35
N ASP A 276 7.56 3.22 -13.57
CA ASP A 276 6.53 2.28 -13.14
C ASP A 276 5.68 1.75 -14.31
N PHE A 277 5.71 2.44 -15.46
CA PHE A 277 5.03 2.04 -16.68
C PHE A 277 5.95 1.32 -17.72
N GLU A 278 7.24 1.18 -17.46
CA GLU A 278 8.13 0.43 -18.33
C GLU A 278 7.61 -1.01 -18.52
N ASP A 279 7.79 -1.56 -19.73
CA ASP A 279 7.28 -2.86 -20.19
C ASP A 279 5.77 -2.90 -20.53
N TYR A 280 4.97 -1.89 -20.21
CA TYR A 280 3.67 -1.78 -20.85
C TYR A 280 3.84 -1.44 -22.34
N ARG A 281 3.14 -2.18 -23.18
CA ARG A 281 3.27 -2.01 -24.63
C ARG A 281 3.02 -0.56 -25.08
N TRP A 282 1.97 0.07 -24.57
CA TRP A 282 1.63 1.44 -24.93
C TRP A 282 2.71 2.45 -24.52
N TYR A 283 3.43 2.20 -23.42
CA TYR A 283 4.50 3.07 -22.95
C TYR A 283 5.77 2.89 -23.77
N ASP A 284 6.11 1.65 -24.10
CA ASP A 284 7.30 1.31 -24.90
C ASP A 284 7.15 1.71 -26.36
N GLU A 285 5.91 1.85 -26.85
CA GLU A 285 5.61 2.37 -28.18
C GLU A 285 5.76 3.90 -28.28
N LEU A 286 5.90 4.62 -27.16
CA LEU A 286 6.09 6.07 -27.18
C LEU A 286 7.52 6.44 -27.63
N PRO A 287 7.66 7.47 -28.46
CA PRO A 287 8.98 8.03 -28.78
C PRO A 287 9.64 8.62 -27.55
N ARG A 288 10.98 8.56 -27.52
CA ARG A 288 11.79 9.06 -26.40
C ARG A 288 12.79 10.09 -26.89
N LEU A 289 12.90 11.18 -26.14
CA LEU A 289 13.99 12.14 -26.29
C LEU A 289 15.23 11.52 -25.60
N LEU A 290 16.25 11.22 -26.41
CA LEU A 290 17.46 10.55 -25.94
C LEU A 290 18.51 11.52 -25.41
N SER A 291 18.64 12.66 -26.04
CA SER A 291 19.56 13.70 -25.62
C SER A 291 19.15 15.05 -26.18
N CYS A 292 19.54 16.07 -25.46
CA CYS A 292 19.46 17.46 -25.89
C CYS A 292 20.84 18.10 -25.76
N SER A 293 21.25 18.83 -26.75
CA SER A 293 22.48 19.63 -26.68
C SER A 293 22.28 20.94 -27.41
N PHE A 294 23.12 21.92 -27.11
CA PHE A 294 23.08 23.23 -27.73
C PHE A 294 24.41 23.49 -28.43
N THR A 295 24.33 24.13 -29.60
CA THR A 295 25.47 24.64 -30.30
C THR A 295 25.44 26.17 -30.23
N VAL A 296 26.47 26.74 -29.67
CA VAL A 296 26.65 28.20 -29.52
C VAL A 296 27.76 28.65 -30.47
N GLN A 297 27.47 29.66 -31.30
CA GLN A 297 28.43 30.26 -32.23
C GLN A 297 28.80 31.66 -31.77
N ARG A 298 30.10 31.92 -31.63
CA ARG A 298 30.66 33.24 -31.30
C ARG A 298 31.99 33.42 -32.02
N ASP A 299 32.16 34.57 -32.67
CA ASP A 299 33.35 34.91 -33.44
C ASP A 299 33.74 33.84 -34.46
N GLY A 300 32.73 33.19 -35.08
CA GLY A 300 32.92 32.10 -36.02
C GLY A 300 33.34 30.77 -35.41
N VAL A 301 33.46 30.67 -34.07
CA VAL A 301 33.79 29.43 -33.36
C VAL A 301 32.51 28.79 -32.84
N LEU A 302 32.39 27.47 -32.97
CA LEU A 302 31.24 26.68 -32.50
C LEU A 302 31.66 25.90 -31.24
N HIS A 303 30.85 26.04 -30.20
CA HIS A 303 30.96 25.27 -28.98
C HIS A 303 29.67 24.47 -28.73
N ARG A 304 29.82 23.27 -28.18
CA ARG A 304 28.70 22.44 -27.79
C ARG A 304 28.51 22.53 -26.27
N TYR A 305 27.25 22.58 -25.86
CA TYR A 305 26.81 22.50 -24.47
C TYR A 305 25.83 21.35 -24.30
N ALA A 306 26.01 20.51 -23.31
CA ALA A 306 25.17 19.35 -22.99
C ALA A 306 25.37 18.96 -21.52
N ASP A 307 24.60 18.01 -20.99
CA ASP A 307 24.70 17.56 -19.59
C ASP A 307 26.14 17.22 -19.13
N ASP A 308 26.96 16.73 -20.05
CA ASP A 308 28.35 16.33 -19.81
C ASP A 308 29.41 17.29 -20.44
N ILE A 309 28.96 18.37 -21.05
CA ILE A 309 29.83 19.31 -21.80
C ILE A 309 29.49 20.75 -21.42
N ALA A 310 30.31 21.32 -20.57
CA ALA A 310 30.20 22.73 -20.20
C ALA A 310 30.70 23.67 -21.31
N LEU A 311 30.17 24.89 -21.36
CA LEU A 311 30.74 25.96 -22.19
C LEU A 311 32.02 26.48 -21.55
N PRO A 312 33.00 26.92 -22.38
CA PRO A 312 34.12 27.70 -21.87
C PRO A 312 33.64 29.03 -21.22
N GLU A 313 34.35 29.51 -20.19
CA GLU A 313 33.97 30.68 -19.40
C GLU A 313 33.66 31.94 -20.27
N GLU A 314 34.39 32.11 -21.39
CA GLU A 314 34.14 33.18 -22.36
C GLU A 314 32.79 33.07 -23.10
N PHE A 315 32.11 31.91 -23.06
CA PHE A 315 30.81 31.65 -23.69
C PHE A 315 29.64 31.66 -22.71
N GLU A 316 29.91 31.73 -21.41
CA GLU A 316 28.85 31.70 -20.39
C GLU A 316 28.04 33.02 -20.37
N SER A 317 28.58 34.08 -20.92
CA SER A 317 27.85 35.35 -20.98
C SER A 317 28.29 36.23 -22.16
N GLY A 318 27.37 37.09 -22.61
CA GLY A 318 27.60 38.04 -23.68
C GLY A 318 26.93 37.69 -25.00
N PRO A 319 27.06 38.57 -26.02
CA PRO A 319 26.41 38.36 -27.31
C PRO A 319 27.04 37.20 -28.08
N VAL A 320 26.20 36.40 -28.71
CA VAL A 320 26.58 35.30 -29.58
C VAL A 320 25.91 35.47 -30.95
N GLU A 321 26.48 34.86 -31.99
CA GLU A 321 25.97 34.97 -33.37
C GLU A 321 24.74 34.08 -33.58
N ASN A 322 24.75 32.86 -33.02
CA ASN A 322 23.71 31.90 -33.17
C ASN A 322 23.70 30.88 -32.02
N ILE A 323 22.50 30.46 -31.61
CA ILE A 323 22.31 29.33 -30.71
C ILE A 323 21.26 28.40 -31.35
N SER A 324 21.55 27.12 -31.35
CA SER A 324 20.57 26.10 -31.80
C SER A 324 20.55 24.89 -30.87
N ALA A 325 19.36 24.47 -30.49
CA ALA A 325 19.16 23.18 -29.81
C ALA A 325 19.19 22.05 -30.84
N GLU A 326 19.88 20.97 -30.50
CA GLU A 326 19.91 19.73 -31.24
C GLU A 326 19.27 18.63 -30.37
N ILE A 327 18.10 18.13 -30.79
CA ILE A 327 17.30 17.17 -30.08
C ILE A 327 17.35 15.83 -30.80
N LEU A 328 17.81 14.80 -30.10
CA LEU A 328 17.86 13.44 -30.62
C LEU A 328 16.62 12.67 -30.18
N LEU A 329 15.74 12.34 -31.14
CA LEU A 329 14.51 11.62 -30.89
C LEU A 329 14.60 10.20 -31.45
N ARG A 330 14.23 9.20 -30.64
CA ARG A 330 14.09 7.81 -31.08
C ARG A 330 12.61 7.43 -31.09
N SER A 331 12.14 6.80 -32.14
CA SER A 331 10.81 6.17 -32.17
C SER A 331 10.74 5.04 -31.14
N GLY A 332 9.56 4.83 -30.54
CA GLY A 332 9.31 3.70 -29.66
C GLY A 332 9.04 2.39 -30.41
N GLY A 333 8.82 1.34 -29.64
CA GLY A 333 8.46 0.01 -30.13
C GLY A 333 9.64 -0.97 -30.20
N PRO A 334 9.37 -2.25 -30.52
CA PRO A 334 10.33 -3.35 -30.41
C PRO A 334 11.47 -3.26 -31.47
N SER A 335 11.30 -2.46 -32.51
CA SER A 335 12.31 -2.24 -33.56
C SER A 335 12.34 -0.75 -33.87
N PRO A 336 12.91 0.08 -32.99
CA PRO A 336 12.94 1.51 -33.21
C PRO A 336 13.74 1.85 -34.47
N ALA A 337 13.24 2.82 -35.23
CA ALA A 337 13.99 3.37 -36.36
C ALA A 337 15.26 4.06 -35.89
N GLU A 338 16.16 4.39 -36.80
CA GLU A 338 17.30 5.23 -36.47
C GLU A 338 16.84 6.55 -35.83
N PRO A 339 17.55 7.03 -34.81
CA PRO A 339 17.20 8.29 -34.18
C PRO A 339 17.18 9.45 -35.15
N THR A 340 16.20 10.33 -35.01
CA THR A 340 16.05 11.55 -35.81
C THR A 340 16.56 12.75 -35.05
N ILE A 341 17.36 13.57 -35.72
CA ILE A 341 17.88 14.81 -35.15
C ILE A 341 16.98 15.97 -35.60
N TYR A 342 16.47 16.72 -34.62
CA TYR A 342 15.77 17.98 -34.83
C TYR A 342 16.67 19.13 -34.40
N ARG A 343 16.74 20.19 -35.21
CA ARG A 343 17.45 21.42 -34.89
C ARG A 343 16.48 22.55 -34.75
N VAL A 344 16.54 23.20 -33.61
CA VAL A 344 15.63 24.29 -33.23
C VAL A 344 16.46 25.52 -32.90
N PRO A 345 16.31 26.65 -33.62
CA PRO A 345 16.96 27.87 -33.24
C PRO A 345 16.42 28.38 -31.88
N THR A 346 17.29 28.98 -31.09
CA THR A 346 16.89 29.62 -29.83
C THR A 346 17.62 30.98 -29.69
N ASP A 347 17.07 31.81 -28.84
CA ASP A 347 17.58 33.18 -28.67
C ASP A 347 18.50 33.34 -27.45
N MET A 348 18.48 32.37 -26.51
CA MET A 348 19.37 32.36 -25.33
C MET A 348 19.49 30.96 -24.74
N LEU A 349 20.59 30.74 -24.02
CA LEU A 349 20.71 29.71 -23.00
C LEU A 349 20.38 30.31 -21.64
N VAL A 350 19.95 29.48 -20.70
CA VAL A 350 19.60 29.92 -19.32
C VAL A 350 20.75 29.61 -18.38
#